data_41fd10d3e9730bc34cd4d5227dc7d759
#
_entry.id   41fd10d3e9730bc34cd4d5227dc7d759
#
_cell.length_a   1.000
_cell.length_b   1.000
_cell.length_c   1.000
_cell.angle_alpha   90.00
_cell.angle_beta   90.00
_cell.angle_gamma   90.00
#
_symmetry.space_group_name_H-M   'P 1'
#
loop_
_entity.id
_entity.type
_entity.pdbx_description
1 polymer ?
#
loop_
_entity_poly.entity_id
_entity_poly.type
_entity_poly.pdbx_seq_one_letter_code
_entity_poly.pdbx_strand_id
1 'polypeptide(L)'
;SSAASDVYKRQSQLSPYTFVRLLHSFGLKNEMDPVVSICLGTPDVSVGEMVSGYTTFANKGIRVEPLYVTRIEDPYGNTIANFNSQMSEVLTEDASYKMLHMLKNVIDGGTGGRIRARYGIKAPMGGKTGTTQNNSDGWFMGFTPSLVSGVWVGGEDRSIHFDRMSEGQGASMALPIYGLYMQKVYADKTLGYSQEEDFDIPEQYQNPCKMATEEERKQTPADVGGIDKMFE
;
A
#
# COMPACT_ATOMS: atom_id res chain seq x y z
N SER A 1 1.77 -0.11 22.53
CA SER A 1 3.02 -0.84 22.29
C SER A 1 4.15 0.14 21.99
N SER A 2 5.41 -0.25 22.24
CA SER A 2 6.60 0.57 21.99
C SER A 2 6.70 1.00 20.51
N ALA A 3 6.36 0.12 19.58
CA ALA A 3 6.38 0.41 18.13
C ALA A 3 5.42 1.54 17.75
N ALA A 4 4.20 1.57 18.29
CA ALA A 4 3.25 2.65 18.03
C ALA A 4 3.74 3.98 18.63
N SER A 5 4.37 3.94 19.81
CA SER A 5 4.97 5.14 20.45
C SER A 5 6.14 5.69 19.65
N ASP A 6 6.99 4.83 19.05
CA ASP A 6 8.13 5.27 18.24
C ASP A 6 7.69 5.86 16.91
N VAL A 7 6.68 5.26 16.28
CA VAL A 7 6.02 5.80 15.08
C VAL A 7 5.42 7.18 15.42
N TYR A 8 4.68 7.29 16.52
CA TYR A 8 4.07 8.55 16.98
C TYR A 8 5.10 9.65 17.25
N LYS A 9 6.24 9.33 17.91
CA LYS A 9 7.33 10.29 18.17
C LYS A 9 8.00 10.80 16.90
N ARG A 10 8.24 9.95 15.92
CA ARG A 10 8.88 10.35 14.66
C ARG A 10 7.95 11.16 13.78
N GLN A 11 6.68 10.81 13.76
CA GLN A 11 5.66 11.49 12.96
C GLN A 11 5.20 12.82 13.55
N SER A 12 5.39 13.06 14.86
CA SER A 12 5.16 14.38 15.45
C SER A 12 6.12 15.46 14.93
N GLN A 13 7.16 15.07 14.18
CA GLN A 13 8.08 15.99 13.51
C GLN A 13 7.59 16.46 12.14
N LEU A 14 6.60 15.76 11.54
CA LEU A 14 5.94 16.15 10.30
C LEU A 14 4.71 17.01 10.62
N SER A 15 4.55 18.11 9.89
CA SER A 15 3.31 18.86 9.95
C SER A 15 2.14 17.96 9.50
N PRO A 16 1.07 17.83 10.31
CA PRO A 16 -0.10 17.06 9.91
C PRO A 16 -0.70 17.53 8.58
N TYR A 17 -0.63 18.82 8.29
CA TYR A 17 -1.07 19.38 7.00
C TYR A 17 -0.24 18.84 5.81
N THR A 18 1.07 18.75 5.96
CA THR A 18 1.95 18.18 4.93
C THR A 18 1.61 16.69 4.71
N PHE A 19 1.33 15.96 5.79
CA PHE A 19 0.95 14.56 5.70
C PHE A 19 -0.41 14.37 5.02
N VAL A 20 -1.41 15.20 5.30
CA VAL A 20 -2.70 15.18 4.58
C VAL A 20 -2.50 15.44 3.09
N ARG A 21 -1.69 16.44 2.71
CA ARG A 21 -1.38 16.71 1.29
C ARG A 21 -0.73 15.49 0.62
N LEU A 22 0.19 14.82 1.32
CA LEU A 22 0.79 13.59 0.82
C LEU A 22 -0.26 12.50 0.60
N LEU A 23 -1.16 12.27 1.55
CA LEU A 23 -2.24 11.29 1.41
C LEU A 23 -3.16 11.61 0.22
N HIS A 24 -3.46 12.89 -0.02
CA HIS A 24 -4.21 13.30 -1.20
C HIS A 24 -3.45 13.01 -2.51
N SER A 25 -2.13 13.18 -2.55
CA SER A 25 -1.32 12.82 -3.72
C SER A 25 -1.34 11.31 -4.01
N PHE A 26 -1.46 10.48 -2.97
CA PHE A 26 -1.71 9.03 -3.11
C PHE A 26 -3.12 8.68 -3.61
N GLY A 27 -3.99 9.68 -3.77
CA GLY A 27 -5.33 9.52 -4.32
C GLY A 27 -6.43 9.27 -3.30
N LEU A 28 -6.16 9.47 -2.00
CA LEU A 28 -7.17 9.46 -0.97
C LEU A 28 -7.92 10.80 -1.02
N LYS A 29 -9.20 10.78 -1.37
CA LYS A 29 -9.96 12.00 -1.73
C LYS A 29 -10.81 12.55 -0.58
N ASN A 30 -11.05 11.74 0.45
CA ASN A 30 -11.86 12.14 1.58
C ASN A 30 -11.25 13.32 2.35
N GLU A 31 -12.10 14.15 2.91
CA GLU A 31 -11.67 15.20 3.83
C GLU A 31 -11.02 14.57 5.07
N MET A 32 -9.87 15.09 5.46
CA MET A 32 -9.06 14.55 6.56
C MET A 32 -8.65 15.65 7.50
N ASP A 33 -8.95 15.47 8.77
CA ASP A 33 -8.49 16.40 9.80
C ASP A 33 -6.96 16.30 9.95
N PRO A 34 -6.23 17.43 9.91
CA PRO A 34 -4.77 17.44 10.03
C PRO A 34 -4.36 17.30 11.50
N VAL A 35 -4.58 16.12 12.06
CA VAL A 35 -4.24 15.75 13.44
C VAL A 35 -3.12 14.72 13.47
N VAL A 36 -2.33 14.69 14.54
CA VAL A 36 -1.19 13.78 14.66
C VAL A 36 -1.62 12.29 14.57
N SER A 37 -2.82 11.98 15.05
CA SER A 37 -3.37 10.61 15.00
C SER A 37 -3.66 10.09 13.58
N ILE A 38 -3.68 10.95 12.56
CA ILE A 38 -3.85 10.54 11.16
C ILE A 38 -2.82 9.50 10.72
N CYS A 39 -1.62 9.54 11.29
CA CYS A 39 -0.56 8.58 11.06
C CYS A 39 -0.89 7.16 11.55
N LEU A 40 -1.91 7.01 12.38
CA LEU A 40 -2.40 5.71 12.84
C LEU A 40 -3.51 5.13 11.94
N GLY A 41 -3.86 5.85 10.85
CA GLY A 41 -4.88 5.41 9.90
C GLY A 41 -6.30 5.69 10.38
N THR A 42 -6.53 6.86 10.98
CA THR A 42 -7.86 7.26 11.47
C THR A 42 -8.86 7.64 10.37
N PRO A 43 -8.47 8.17 9.18
CA PRO A 43 -9.41 8.50 8.13
C PRO A 43 -10.10 7.28 7.53
N ASP A 44 -11.37 7.44 7.19
CA ASP A 44 -12.11 6.46 6.41
C ASP A 44 -11.70 6.58 4.92
N VAL A 45 -11.39 5.43 4.31
CA VAL A 45 -10.92 5.33 2.93
C VAL A 45 -11.59 4.15 2.23
N SER A 46 -11.78 4.26 0.93
CA SER A 46 -12.29 3.13 0.14
C SER A 46 -11.18 2.16 -0.27
N VAL A 47 -11.55 0.91 -0.54
CA VAL A 47 -10.62 -0.10 -1.08
C VAL A 47 -10.03 0.38 -2.42
N GLY A 48 -10.84 1.02 -3.26
CA GLY A 48 -10.39 1.55 -4.56
C GLY A 48 -9.32 2.62 -4.43
N GLU A 49 -9.47 3.55 -3.48
CA GLU A 49 -8.45 4.57 -3.20
C GLU A 49 -7.16 3.94 -2.69
N MET A 50 -7.25 2.97 -1.77
CA MET A 50 -6.08 2.25 -1.27
C MET A 50 -5.38 1.48 -2.38
N VAL A 51 -6.10 0.79 -3.26
CA VAL A 51 -5.50 0.09 -4.41
C VAL A 51 -4.79 1.07 -5.32
N SER A 52 -5.41 2.21 -5.66
CA SER A 52 -4.78 3.27 -6.44
C SER A 52 -3.50 3.80 -5.76
N GLY A 53 -3.55 4.09 -4.47
CA GLY A 53 -2.39 4.54 -3.70
C GLY A 53 -1.25 3.54 -3.70
N TYR A 54 -1.55 2.24 -3.56
CA TYR A 54 -0.54 1.17 -3.57
C TYR A 54 0.10 0.93 -4.93
N THR A 55 -0.49 1.38 -6.04
CA THR A 55 0.19 1.35 -7.35
C THR A 55 1.48 2.15 -7.33
N THR A 56 1.57 3.20 -6.51
CA THR A 56 2.79 4.00 -6.31
C THR A 56 3.99 3.14 -5.90
N PHE A 57 3.79 2.16 -5.01
CA PHE A 57 4.87 1.29 -4.55
C PHE A 57 5.23 0.19 -5.55
N ALA A 58 4.25 -0.27 -6.33
CA ALA A 58 4.48 -1.25 -7.39
C ALA A 58 5.14 -0.61 -8.63
N ASN A 59 4.91 0.68 -8.86
CA ASN A 59 5.25 1.39 -10.08
C ASN A 59 6.25 2.54 -9.85
N LYS A 60 7.33 2.27 -9.09
CA LYS A 60 8.51 3.15 -8.94
C LYS A 60 8.17 4.59 -8.49
N GLY A 61 7.13 4.77 -7.69
CA GLY A 61 6.70 6.09 -7.20
C GLY A 61 5.56 6.73 -7.98
N ILE A 62 5.11 6.10 -9.07
CA ILE A 62 4.06 6.61 -9.95
C ILE A 62 2.71 5.98 -9.59
N ARG A 63 1.76 6.82 -9.18
CA ARG A 63 0.37 6.41 -8.93
C ARG A 63 -0.40 6.30 -10.25
N VAL A 64 -1.23 5.27 -10.35
CA VAL A 64 -2.15 5.06 -11.46
C VAL A 64 -3.58 5.28 -10.97
N GLU A 65 -4.34 6.17 -11.66
CA GLU A 65 -5.75 6.34 -11.35
C GLU A 65 -6.57 5.17 -11.88
N PRO A 66 -7.57 4.69 -11.08
CA PRO A 66 -8.47 3.65 -11.54
C PRO A 66 -9.24 4.06 -12.80
N LEU A 67 -9.25 3.20 -13.79
CA LEU A 67 -9.99 3.37 -15.03
C LEU A 67 -11.10 2.33 -15.11
N TYR A 68 -12.35 2.77 -15.04
CA TYR A 68 -13.53 1.88 -15.06
C TYR A 68 -14.16 1.76 -16.45
N VAL A 69 -13.95 2.77 -17.31
CA VAL A 69 -14.47 2.80 -18.67
C VAL A 69 -13.31 3.12 -19.61
N THR A 70 -12.96 2.19 -20.47
CA THR A 70 -11.88 2.35 -21.43
C THR A 70 -12.37 2.95 -22.76
N ARG A 71 -13.60 2.58 -23.15
CA ARG A 71 -14.17 2.98 -24.44
C ARG A 71 -15.69 3.04 -24.38
N ILE A 72 -16.27 3.96 -25.11
CA ILE A 72 -17.71 4.04 -25.38
C ILE A 72 -17.90 3.88 -26.88
N GLU A 73 -18.80 3.00 -27.29
CA GLU A 73 -19.16 2.73 -28.67
C GLU A 73 -20.66 2.94 -28.90
N ASP A 74 -21.02 3.32 -30.14
CA ASP A 74 -22.41 3.33 -30.57
C ASP A 74 -22.91 1.90 -30.88
N PRO A 75 -24.24 1.70 -31.14
CA PRO A 75 -24.78 0.39 -31.49
C PRO A 75 -24.22 -0.23 -32.77
N TYR A 76 -23.51 0.55 -33.57
CA TYR A 76 -22.90 0.13 -34.85
C TYR A 76 -21.42 -0.21 -34.70
N GLY A 77 -20.84 -0.08 -33.49
CA GLY A 77 -19.44 -0.37 -33.20
C GLY A 77 -18.49 0.81 -33.47
N ASN A 78 -18.99 1.99 -33.76
CA ASN A 78 -18.14 3.16 -33.91
C ASN A 78 -17.75 3.71 -32.54
N THR A 79 -16.46 4.00 -32.36
CA THR A 79 -15.95 4.56 -31.11
C THR A 79 -16.41 6.02 -30.95
N ILE A 80 -17.14 6.29 -29.87
CA ILE A 80 -17.58 7.63 -29.47
C ILE A 80 -16.49 8.31 -28.64
N ALA A 81 -15.90 7.58 -27.68
CA ALA A 81 -14.85 8.10 -26.81
C ALA A 81 -13.90 7.00 -26.34
N ASN A 82 -12.63 7.36 -26.15
CA ASN A 82 -11.61 6.53 -25.51
C ASN A 82 -11.11 7.23 -24.25
N PHE A 83 -10.80 6.45 -23.21
CA PHE A 83 -10.27 6.95 -21.94
C PHE A 83 -8.98 6.20 -21.60
N ASN A 84 -8.03 6.92 -21.02
CA ASN A 84 -6.75 6.38 -20.56
C ASN A 84 -6.57 6.70 -19.07
N SER A 85 -5.92 5.81 -18.33
CA SER A 85 -5.53 6.06 -16.94
C SER A 85 -4.64 7.28 -16.85
N GLN A 86 -4.91 8.13 -15.87
CA GLN A 86 -4.02 9.22 -15.50
C GLN A 86 -2.92 8.65 -14.57
N MET A 87 -1.71 9.13 -14.76
CA MET A 87 -0.54 8.77 -13.94
C MET A 87 0.04 10.03 -13.30
N SER A 88 0.48 9.93 -12.06
CA SER A 88 1.11 11.03 -11.34
C SER A 88 2.26 10.52 -10.49
N GLU A 89 3.39 11.22 -10.52
CA GLU A 89 4.49 10.96 -9.62
C GLU A 89 4.12 11.43 -8.20
N VAL A 90 4.24 10.54 -7.23
CA VAL A 90 3.88 10.77 -5.82
C VAL A 90 5.11 10.65 -4.93
N LEU A 91 5.99 9.70 -5.24
CA LEU A 91 7.25 9.49 -4.53
C LEU A 91 8.41 9.53 -5.52
N THR A 92 9.56 9.97 -5.03
CA THR A 92 10.80 9.74 -5.75
C THR A 92 11.08 8.26 -5.88
N GLU A 93 11.80 7.87 -6.91
CA GLU A 93 12.16 6.46 -7.16
C GLU A 93 12.90 5.86 -5.96
N ASP A 94 13.84 6.60 -5.35
CA ASP A 94 14.57 6.19 -4.14
C ASP A 94 13.62 5.90 -2.95
N ALA A 95 12.68 6.80 -2.67
CA ALA A 95 11.71 6.61 -1.60
C ALA A 95 10.79 5.41 -1.87
N SER A 96 10.41 5.21 -3.15
CA SER A 96 9.60 4.08 -3.56
C SER A 96 10.30 2.74 -3.34
N TYR A 97 11.59 2.61 -3.70
CA TYR A 97 12.33 1.38 -3.44
C TYR A 97 12.56 1.11 -1.95
N LYS A 98 12.82 2.16 -1.14
CA LYS A 98 12.88 2.02 0.33
C LYS A 98 11.56 1.46 0.89
N MET A 99 10.42 2.00 0.45
CA MET A 99 9.11 1.49 0.85
C MET A 99 8.84 0.08 0.34
N LEU A 100 9.21 -0.23 -0.91
CA LEU A 100 9.08 -1.57 -1.47
C LEU A 100 9.81 -2.61 -0.60
N HIS A 101 11.04 -2.35 -0.19
CA HIS A 101 11.78 -3.26 0.69
C HIS A 101 11.08 -3.46 2.04
N MET A 102 10.56 -2.39 2.65
CA MET A 102 9.81 -2.51 3.90
C MET A 102 8.53 -3.33 3.73
N LEU A 103 7.80 -3.13 2.63
CA LEU A 103 6.55 -3.85 2.34
C LEU A 103 6.81 -5.31 1.94
N LYS A 104 7.93 -5.63 1.27
CA LYS A 104 8.38 -7.02 1.03
C LYS A 104 8.66 -7.74 2.36
N ASN A 105 9.33 -7.08 3.30
CA ASN A 105 9.62 -7.66 4.61
C ASN A 105 8.35 -8.00 5.42
N VAL A 106 7.24 -7.30 5.23
CA VAL A 106 5.95 -7.66 5.85
C VAL A 106 5.49 -9.05 5.39
N ILE A 107 5.77 -9.40 4.14
CA ILE A 107 5.40 -10.70 3.55
C ILE A 107 6.41 -11.78 3.89
N ASP A 108 7.70 -11.48 3.82
CA ASP A 108 8.75 -12.50 3.91
C ASP A 108 9.11 -12.86 5.37
N GLY A 109 8.88 -11.96 6.32
CA GLY A 109 9.19 -12.22 7.74
C GLY A 109 8.22 -11.56 8.73
N GLY A 110 7.18 -10.87 8.23
CA GLY A 110 6.25 -10.10 9.06
C GLY A 110 4.83 -10.68 9.14
N THR A 111 3.88 -9.79 9.41
CA THR A 111 2.46 -10.12 9.64
C THR A 111 1.75 -10.70 8.41
N GLY A 112 2.30 -10.50 7.20
CA GLY A 112 1.82 -11.06 5.94
C GLY A 112 2.39 -12.45 5.60
N GLY A 113 3.30 -13.00 6.39
CA GLY A 113 4.01 -14.26 6.09
C GLY A 113 3.12 -15.49 5.88
N ARG A 114 1.87 -15.45 6.34
CA ARG A 114 0.87 -16.51 6.07
C ARG A 114 0.60 -16.69 4.56
N ILE A 115 0.83 -15.67 3.72
CA ILE A 115 0.73 -15.77 2.26
C ILE A 115 1.69 -16.85 1.74
N ARG A 116 2.91 -16.90 2.26
CA ARG A 116 3.91 -17.92 1.94
C ARG A 116 3.52 -19.28 2.52
N ALA A 117 3.35 -19.31 3.85
CA ALA A 117 3.23 -20.55 4.60
C ALA A 117 1.93 -21.31 4.37
N ARG A 118 0.80 -20.59 4.21
CA ARG A 118 -0.52 -21.21 4.12
C ARG A 118 -1.06 -21.29 2.68
N TYR A 119 -0.76 -20.28 1.86
CA TYR A 119 -1.30 -20.18 0.50
C TYR A 119 -0.29 -20.58 -0.58
N GLY A 120 0.97 -20.83 -0.19
CA GLY A 120 2.01 -21.33 -1.10
C GLY A 120 2.39 -20.34 -2.22
N ILE A 121 2.06 -19.06 -2.07
CA ILE A 121 2.39 -18.04 -3.06
C ILE A 121 3.85 -17.66 -2.90
N LYS A 122 4.65 -17.88 -3.96
CA LYS A 122 6.10 -17.67 -3.98
C LYS A 122 6.49 -16.37 -4.68
N ALA A 123 5.57 -15.76 -5.43
CA ALA A 123 5.82 -14.55 -6.20
C ALA A 123 6.48 -13.45 -5.36
N PRO A 124 7.48 -12.73 -5.87
CA PRO A 124 7.95 -11.49 -5.28
C PRO A 124 6.78 -10.53 -5.07
N MET A 125 6.58 -10.08 -3.83
CA MET A 125 5.45 -9.22 -3.49
C MET A 125 5.70 -8.39 -2.25
N GLY A 126 5.06 -7.23 -2.21
CA GLY A 126 4.92 -6.41 -1.04
C GLY A 126 3.49 -6.43 -0.50
N GLY A 127 3.31 -6.04 0.75
CA GLY A 127 1.97 -5.93 1.32
C GLY A 127 1.93 -5.39 2.74
N LYS A 128 0.71 -5.15 3.22
CA LYS A 128 0.48 -4.64 4.57
C LYS A 128 -0.86 -5.13 5.12
N THR A 129 -0.85 -5.56 6.36
CA THR A 129 -2.05 -5.83 7.14
C THR A 129 -2.52 -4.56 7.85
N GLY A 130 -3.83 -4.35 7.95
CA GLY A 130 -4.43 -3.34 8.81
C GLY A 130 -5.43 -3.99 9.77
N THR A 131 -5.56 -3.42 10.97
CA THR A 131 -6.54 -3.84 11.97
C THR A 131 -6.97 -2.61 12.73
N THR A 132 -8.26 -2.33 12.78
CA THR A 132 -8.78 -1.23 13.57
C THR A 132 -8.90 -1.60 15.05
N GLN A 133 -9.09 -0.57 15.87
CA GLN A 133 -9.34 -0.80 17.30
C GLN A 133 -10.60 -1.66 17.48
N ASN A 134 -10.62 -2.44 18.54
CA ASN A 134 -11.69 -3.40 18.87
C ASN A 134 -11.93 -4.48 17.81
N ASN A 135 -11.01 -4.69 16.87
CA ASN A 135 -11.13 -5.72 15.83
C ASN A 135 -12.41 -5.60 14.98
N SER A 136 -12.90 -4.38 14.74
CA SER A 136 -14.14 -4.14 13.99
C SER A 136 -13.96 -4.30 12.48
N ASP A 137 -12.75 -4.06 11.98
CA ASP A 137 -12.42 -4.33 10.59
C ASP A 137 -10.94 -4.72 10.39
N GLY A 138 -10.68 -5.38 9.29
CA GLY A 138 -9.35 -5.84 8.92
C GLY A 138 -9.06 -5.60 7.46
N TRP A 139 -7.85 -5.15 7.18
CA TRP A 139 -7.34 -4.85 5.85
C TRP A 139 -6.18 -5.75 5.46
N PHE A 140 -6.09 -6.06 4.19
CA PHE A 140 -4.88 -6.55 3.57
C PHE A 140 -4.69 -5.90 2.21
N MET A 141 -3.59 -5.19 2.04
CA MET A 141 -3.12 -4.69 0.75
C MET A 141 -1.94 -5.52 0.31
N GLY A 142 -1.96 -5.99 -0.94
CA GLY A 142 -0.86 -6.74 -1.50
C GLY A 142 -0.62 -6.37 -2.96
N PHE A 143 0.63 -6.41 -3.38
CA PHE A 143 1.01 -6.13 -4.75
C PHE A 143 2.21 -6.96 -5.19
N THR A 144 2.21 -7.30 -6.46
CA THR A 144 3.31 -7.89 -7.23
C THR A 144 3.78 -6.87 -8.26
N PRO A 145 4.79 -7.15 -9.09
CA PRO A 145 5.21 -6.21 -10.13
C PRO A 145 4.08 -5.76 -11.07
N SER A 146 3.13 -6.65 -11.36
CA SER A 146 2.08 -6.41 -12.37
C SER A 146 0.65 -6.34 -11.83
N LEU A 147 0.43 -6.61 -10.52
CA LEU A 147 -0.91 -6.66 -9.95
C LEU A 147 -0.95 -6.07 -8.55
N VAL A 148 -1.87 -5.12 -8.32
CA VAL A 148 -2.20 -4.57 -7.01
C VAL A 148 -3.62 -4.95 -6.65
N SER A 149 -3.83 -5.48 -5.46
CA SER A 149 -5.18 -5.75 -4.96
C SER A 149 -5.28 -5.52 -3.46
N GLY A 150 -6.50 -5.23 -3.02
CA GLY A 150 -6.81 -4.95 -1.63
C GLY A 150 -8.07 -5.67 -1.18
N VAL A 151 -8.10 -6.03 0.09
CA VAL A 151 -9.26 -6.66 0.74
C VAL A 151 -9.54 -5.92 2.04
N TRP A 152 -10.80 -5.55 2.22
CA TRP A 152 -11.35 -5.08 3.46
C TRP A 152 -12.46 -6.04 3.94
N VAL A 153 -12.49 -6.29 5.23
CA VAL A 153 -13.51 -7.09 5.90
C VAL A 153 -13.96 -6.33 7.14
N GLY A 154 -15.24 -6.05 7.25
CA GLY A 154 -15.82 -5.33 8.38
C GLY A 154 -17.34 -5.32 8.33
N GLY A 155 -17.95 -4.80 9.37
CA GLY A 155 -19.40 -4.55 9.47
C GLY A 155 -19.77 -3.13 9.06
N GLU A 156 -21.06 -2.85 8.89
CA GLU A 156 -21.58 -1.50 8.62
C GLU A 156 -21.34 -0.55 9.80
N ASP A 157 -21.28 -1.08 11.02
CA ASP A 157 -21.05 -0.35 12.23
C ASP A 157 -19.88 -0.94 13.04
N ARG A 158 -19.08 -0.10 13.67
CA ARG A 158 -17.91 -0.51 14.46
C ARG A 158 -18.26 -1.27 15.75
N SER A 159 -19.54 -1.28 16.16
CA SER A 159 -20.03 -2.14 17.22
C SER A 159 -20.04 -3.62 16.83
N ILE A 160 -20.02 -3.90 15.52
CA ILE A 160 -19.85 -5.25 14.98
C ILE A 160 -18.36 -5.56 14.94
N HIS A 161 -17.89 -6.35 15.89
CA HIS A 161 -16.47 -6.64 16.04
C HIS A 161 -16.22 -8.05 16.56
N PHE A 162 -15.00 -8.54 16.40
CA PHE A 162 -14.57 -9.78 17.04
C PHE A 162 -14.03 -9.51 18.45
N ASP A 163 -14.35 -10.39 19.40
CA ASP A 163 -13.87 -10.26 20.77
C ASP A 163 -12.35 -10.47 20.90
N ARG A 164 -11.76 -11.25 19.97
CA ARG A 164 -10.35 -11.63 20.02
C ARG A 164 -9.57 -11.11 18.83
N MET A 165 -8.38 -10.56 19.10
CA MET A 165 -7.42 -10.14 18.09
C MET A 165 -7.08 -11.28 17.11
N SER A 166 -6.98 -12.54 17.60
CA SER A 166 -6.67 -13.71 16.76
C SER A 166 -7.68 -13.94 15.63
N GLU A 167 -8.91 -13.49 15.80
CA GLU A 167 -10.01 -13.63 14.86
C GLU A 167 -10.16 -12.35 14.02
N GLY A 168 -10.14 -11.18 14.67
CA GLY A 168 -10.45 -9.88 14.07
C GLY A 168 -9.26 -9.11 13.49
N GLN A 169 -8.05 -9.66 13.50
CA GLN A 169 -6.93 -8.97 12.84
C GLN A 169 -6.96 -9.16 11.32
N GLY A 170 -6.47 -8.17 10.56
CA GLY A 170 -6.41 -8.22 9.10
C GLY A 170 -5.72 -9.47 8.54
N ALA A 171 -4.70 -9.99 9.25
CA ALA A 171 -4.04 -11.27 8.93
C ALA A 171 -4.95 -12.50 9.06
N SER A 172 -6.07 -12.41 9.77
CA SER A 172 -7.03 -13.50 9.97
C SER A 172 -8.31 -13.32 9.18
N MET A 173 -8.70 -12.09 8.85
CA MET A 173 -9.91 -11.77 8.09
C MET A 173 -9.64 -11.52 6.61
N ALA A 174 -8.85 -10.50 6.30
CA ALA A 174 -8.65 -10.02 4.93
C ALA A 174 -7.59 -10.80 4.15
N LEU A 175 -6.46 -11.12 4.80
CA LEU A 175 -5.35 -11.85 4.17
C LEU A 175 -5.77 -13.22 3.60
N PRO A 176 -6.63 -14.04 4.27
CA PRO A 176 -7.10 -15.30 3.70
C PRO A 176 -7.84 -15.13 2.37
N ILE A 177 -8.68 -14.11 2.25
CA ILE A 177 -9.42 -13.81 1.01
C ILE A 177 -8.43 -13.45 -0.11
N TYR A 178 -7.46 -12.57 0.20
CA TYR A 178 -6.39 -12.21 -0.73
C TYR A 178 -5.59 -13.45 -1.16
N GLY A 179 -5.22 -14.32 -0.21
CA GLY A 179 -4.45 -15.53 -0.51
C GLY A 179 -5.17 -16.49 -1.46
N LEU A 180 -6.46 -16.72 -1.22
CA LEU A 180 -7.31 -17.54 -2.09
C LEU A 180 -7.52 -16.89 -3.48
N TYR A 181 -7.67 -15.57 -3.52
CA TYR A 181 -7.75 -14.83 -4.77
C TYR A 181 -6.47 -15.00 -5.60
N MET A 182 -5.31 -14.79 -5.01
CA MET A 182 -4.03 -14.93 -5.71
C MET A 182 -3.73 -16.37 -6.16
N GLN A 183 -4.16 -17.38 -5.40
CA GLN A 183 -4.10 -18.77 -5.86
C GLN A 183 -4.89 -18.98 -7.16
N LYS A 184 -6.09 -18.40 -7.27
CA LYS A 184 -6.90 -18.46 -8.50
C LYS A 184 -6.26 -17.68 -9.64
N VAL A 185 -5.73 -16.49 -9.37
CA VAL A 185 -5.02 -15.68 -10.37
C VAL A 185 -3.84 -16.46 -10.98
N TYR A 186 -3.01 -17.10 -10.17
CA TYR A 186 -1.87 -17.88 -10.67
C TYR A 186 -2.24 -19.23 -11.27
N ALA A 187 -3.40 -19.79 -10.94
CA ALA A 187 -3.91 -21.02 -11.55
C ALA A 187 -4.46 -20.77 -12.96
N ASP A 188 -5.00 -19.60 -13.22
CA ASP A 188 -5.56 -19.22 -14.51
C ASP A 188 -4.47 -18.64 -15.43
N LYS A 189 -3.93 -19.47 -16.30
CA LYS A 189 -2.89 -19.08 -17.26
C LYS A 189 -3.34 -18.08 -18.32
N THR A 190 -4.64 -17.94 -18.53
CA THR A 190 -5.17 -16.97 -19.51
C THR A 190 -5.00 -15.53 -19.07
N LEU A 191 -4.83 -15.28 -17.77
CA LEU A 191 -4.60 -13.96 -17.20
C LEU A 191 -3.18 -13.44 -17.43
N GLY A 192 -2.21 -14.30 -17.76
CA GLY A 192 -0.84 -13.92 -18.07
C GLY A 192 0.06 -13.57 -16.87
N TYR A 193 -0.44 -13.71 -15.63
CA TYR A 193 0.37 -13.46 -14.43
C TYR A 193 1.28 -14.64 -14.08
N SER A 194 2.54 -14.36 -13.71
CA SER A 194 3.52 -15.37 -13.30
C SER A 194 4.01 -15.13 -11.87
N GLN A 195 4.32 -16.22 -11.16
CA GLN A 195 4.98 -16.13 -9.86
C GLN A 195 6.51 -15.90 -9.97
N GLU A 196 7.05 -15.94 -11.19
CA GLU A 196 8.48 -15.77 -11.46
C GLU A 196 8.84 -14.32 -11.81
N GLU A 197 7.82 -13.47 -12.02
CA GLU A 197 8.01 -12.05 -12.28
C GLU A 197 8.53 -11.33 -11.02
N ASP A 198 9.65 -10.60 -11.13
CA ASP A 198 10.24 -9.85 -10.02
C ASP A 198 10.20 -8.35 -10.30
N PHE A 199 10.36 -7.58 -9.23
CA PHE A 199 10.46 -6.13 -9.31
C PHE A 199 11.79 -5.76 -9.99
N ASP A 200 11.73 -4.86 -10.95
CA ASP A 200 12.91 -4.27 -11.59
C ASP A 200 13.55 -3.26 -10.62
N ILE A 201 14.43 -3.77 -9.75
CA ILE A 201 15.14 -2.98 -8.75
C ILE A 201 16.59 -2.74 -9.22
N PRO A 202 16.99 -1.51 -9.57
CA PRO A 202 18.36 -1.18 -9.94
C PRO A 202 19.38 -1.60 -8.87
N GLU A 203 20.59 -1.94 -9.28
CA GLU A 203 21.63 -2.48 -8.39
C GLU A 203 21.88 -1.58 -7.16
N GLN A 204 21.87 -0.27 -7.36
CA GLN A 204 22.05 0.72 -6.29
C GLN A 204 20.96 0.66 -5.20
N TYR A 205 19.78 0.12 -5.50
CA TYR A 205 18.63 0.00 -4.59
C TYR A 205 18.40 -1.43 -4.08
N GLN A 206 19.20 -2.41 -4.48
CA GLN A 206 19.02 -3.81 -4.06
C GLN A 206 19.31 -4.05 -2.58
N ASN A 207 20.16 -3.22 -1.96
CA ASN A 207 20.50 -3.35 -0.56
C ASN A 207 20.02 -2.13 0.25
N PRO A 208 18.89 -2.23 0.96
CA PRO A 208 18.32 -1.12 1.71
C PRO A 208 19.25 -0.60 2.83
N CYS A 209 20.15 -1.44 3.35
CA CYS A 209 21.12 -1.02 4.37
C CYS A 209 22.25 -0.16 3.80
N LYS A 210 22.52 -0.23 2.48
CA LYS A 210 23.48 0.62 1.80
C LYS A 210 22.87 1.90 1.24
N MET A 211 21.55 1.98 1.17
CA MET A 211 20.83 3.15 0.66
C MET A 211 20.89 4.36 1.62
N ALA A 212 21.14 4.13 2.91
CA ALA A 212 21.45 5.20 3.85
C ALA A 212 22.91 5.60 3.69
N THR A 213 23.18 6.77 3.14
CA THR A 213 24.53 7.33 3.07
C THR A 213 25.07 7.57 4.48
N GLU A 214 26.42 7.63 4.65
CA GLU A 214 27.01 7.97 5.96
C GLU A 214 26.57 9.36 6.46
N GLU A 215 26.18 10.27 5.58
CA GLU A 215 25.63 11.58 5.90
C GLU A 215 24.23 11.45 6.51
N GLU A 216 23.35 10.63 5.94
CA GLU A 216 22.02 10.38 6.51
C GLU A 216 22.08 9.68 7.87
N ARG A 217 23.11 8.86 8.14
CA ARG A 217 23.32 8.24 9.46
C ARG A 217 23.81 9.23 10.51
N LYS A 218 24.44 10.32 10.09
CA LYS A 218 24.96 11.38 10.98
C LYS A 218 23.93 12.49 11.22
N GLN A 219 22.88 12.58 10.39
CA GLN A 219 21.79 13.52 10.61
C GLN A 219 21.00 13.09 11.84
N THR A 220 21.07 13.93 12.88
CA THR A 220 20.23 13.79 14.06
C THR A 220 18.76 14.05 13.68
N PRO A 221 17.77 13.53 14.45
CA PRO A 221 16.34 13.65 14.12
C PRO A 221 15.81 15.10 13.96
N ALA A 222 16.60 16.10 14.24
CA ALA A 222 16.26 17.52 14.09
C ALA A 222 16.39 18.05 12.64
N ASP A 223 16.99 17.30 11.73
CA ASP A 223 17.34 17.77 10.39
C ASP A 223 16.55 17.04 9.27
N VAL A 224 15.28 16.73 9.56
CA VAL A 224 14.34 16.17 8.56
C VAL A 224 13.72 17.31 7.73
N GLY A 225 14.46 18.38 7.46
CA GLY A 225 14.13 19.40 6.46
C GLY A 225 14.12 18.90 5.02
N GLY A 226 14.37 17.59 4.81
CA GLY A 226 14.41 16.99 3.48
C GLY A 226 13.05 16.60 2.91
N ILE A 227 12.00 16.49 3.75
CA ILE A 227 10.67 16.12 3.26
C ILE A 227 9.98 17.31 2.58
N ASP A 228 10.24 18.54 3.06
CA ASP A 228 9.72 19.73 2.39
C ASP A 228 10.31 19.90 0.97
N LYS A 229 11.54 19.42 0.71
CA LYS A 229 12.16 19.39 -0.62
C LYS A 229 11.69 18.24 -1.53
N MET A 230 10.96 17.28 -1.02
CA MET A 230 10.33 16.24 -1.85
C MET A 230 9.04 16.74 -2.53
N PHE A 231 8.59 17.95 -2.15
CA PHE A 231 7.31 18.54 -2.60
C PHE A 231 7.48 19.97 -3.19
N GLU A 232 8.72 20.46 -3.35
CA GLU A 232 9.05 21.59 -4.21
C GLU A 232 9.37 21.08 -5.64
#